data_f2120c3b2bd653e59f0b1d507daaadff
#
_entry.id   f2120c3b2bd653e59f0b1d507daaadff
#
_cell.length_a   1.000
_cell.length_b   1.000
_cell.length_c   1.000
_cell.angle_alpha   90.00
_cell.angle_beta   90.00
_cell.angle_gamma   90.00
#
_symmetry.space_group_name_H-M   'P 1'
#
loop_
_entity.id
_entity.type
_entity.pdbx_description
1 polymer ?
#
loop_
_entity_poly.entity_id
_entity_poly.type
_entity_poly.pdbx_seq_one_letter_code
_entity_poly.pdbx_strand_id
1 'polypeptide(L)'
;TKAAYSEGREDGFNDNMMILKIATGAPGAYAQIEHDELIKIRAYLNKLLFAGQHATVVSRLGDVLIPRVTVYYDGAVSEDEVYTNIENALKEFIANLDFNGVVYAQKVLDCIQKAEHVTDVFISSKATDLQGIFIVQYNDDNNIIEKSGSVEQRIERYVVPNSGYIKESTGTGKEENLQTWRSAI
;
A
#
# COMPACT_ATOMS: atom_id res chain seq x y z
N THR A 1 13.19 12.11 5.03
CA THR A 1 13.71 11.03 4.16
C THR A 1 14.00 9.81 5.00
N LYS A 2 13.41 8.67 4.69
CA LYS A 2 13.68 7.35 5.28
C LYS A 2 13.79 6.38 4.12
N ALA A 3 14.54 5.39 4.15
CA ALA A 3 15.04 4.24 4.77
C ALA A 3 15.86 3.38 3.78
N ALA A 4 16.61 2.44 4.28
CA ALA A 4 17.43 1.52 3.48
C ALA A 4 16.83 0.09 3.54
N TYR A 5 16.81 -0.60 2.41
CA TYR A 5 16.49 -2.02 2.32
C TYR A 5 17.48 -2.71 1.37
N SER A 6 18.02 -3.84 1.76
CA SER A 6 18.81 -4.70 0.88
C SER A 6 17.97 -5.88 0.43
N GLU A 7 17.71 -6.01 -0.84
CA GLU A 7 17.07 -7.15 -1.45
C GLU A 7 18.16 -8.09 -1.99
N GLY A 8 18.26 -9.29 -1.41
CA GLY A 8 19.07 -10.35 -1.98
C GLY A 8 18.35 -10.94 -3.21
N ARG A 9 19.02 -11.08 -4.32
CA ARG A 9 18.52 -11.80 -5.49
C ARG A 9 18.54 -13.31 -5.26
N GLU A 10 17.49 -14.01 -5.66
CA GLU A 10 17.36 -15.47 -5.54
C GLU A 10 18.33 -16.26 -6.46
N ASP A 11 19.05 -15.60 -7.34
CA ASP A 11 19.93 -16.21 -8.36
C ASP A 11 21.40 -16.43 -7.91
N GLY A 12 21.68 -16.30 -6.61
CA GLY A 12 22.97 -16.70 -6.02
C GLY A 12 24.17 -15.82 -6.36
N PHE A 13 23.98 -14.73 -7.07
CA PHE A 13 24.99 -13.69 -7.21
C PHE A 13 25.00 -12.80 -5.97
N ASN A 14 26.10 -12.85 -5.20
CA ASN A 14 26.42 -11.90 -4.16
C ASN A 14 26.77 -10.54 -4.80
N ASP A 15 25.77 -9.87 -5.37
CA ASP A 15 25.92 -8.47 -5.71
C ASP A 15 25.89 -7.68 -4.40
N ASN A 16 26.98 -7.04 -4.07
CA ASN A 16 27.06 -6.02 -3.00
C ASN A 16 26.19 -4.80 -3.38
N MET A 17 24.97 -5.03 -3.86
CA MET A 17 24.06 -4.01 -4.30
C MET A 17 23.03 -3.71 -3.22
N MET A 18 23.05 -2.49 -2.74
CA MET A 18 22.07 -1.96 -1.80
C MET A 18 20.98 -1.21 -2.57
N ILE A 19 19.73 -1.56 -2.35
CA ILE A 19 18.59 -0.78 -2.87
C ILE A 19 18.05 0.11 -1.74
N LEU A 20 18.09 1.42 -1.97
CA LEU A 20 17.57 2.43 -1.07
C LEU A 20 16.24 2.94 -1.59
N LYS A 21 15.14 2.57 -0.94
CA LYS A 21 13.83 3.16 -1.19
C LYS A 21 13.74 4.48 -0.43
N ILE A 22 13.35 5.55 -1.11
CA ILE A 22 13.21 6.87 -0.48
C ILE A 22 11.88 7.52 -0.89
N ALA A 23 11.31 8.28 0.03
CA ALA A 23 10.13 9.08 -0.19
C ALA A 23 10.24 10.41 0.55
N THR A 24 9.50 11.40 0.12
CA THR A 24 9.32 12.68 0.83
C THR A 24 8.02 12.68 1.62
N GLY A 25 7.81 13.65 2.49
CA GLY A 25 6.59 13.79 3.29
C GLY A 25 6.68 13.18 4.69
N ALA A 26 5.52 13.07 5.32
CA ALA A 26 5.33 12.55 6.67
C ALA A 26 4.57 11.21 6.64
N PRO A 27 4.51 10.45 7.74
CA PRO A 27 3.68 9.26 7.86
C PRO A 27 2.23 9.55 7.41
N GLY A 28 1.67 8.68 6.57
CA GLY A 28 0.35 8.85 5.98
C GLY A 28 0.28 9.78 4.76
N ALA A 29 1.31 10.61 4.54
CA ALA A 29 1.37 11.57 3.43
C ALA A 29 2.71 11.50 2.68
N TYR A 30 3.23 10.28 2.52
CA TYR A 30 4.44 10.06 1.73
C TYR A 30 4.17 10.30 0.23
N ALA A 31 5.16 10.85 -0.45
CA ALA A 31 5.13 11.10 -1.88
C ALA A 31 6.45 10.73 -2.55
N GLN A 32 6.39 10.49 -3.84
CA GLN A 32 7.57 10.29 -4.67
C GLN A 32 8.43 11.56 -4.67
N ILE A 33 9.75 11.38 -4.67
CA ILE A 33 10.71 12.49 -4.79
C ILE A 33 10.79 12.93 -6.25
N GLU A 34 10.86 14.23 -6.47
CA GLU A 34 11.05 14.83 -7.78
C GLU A 34 12.33 14.31 -8.46
N HIS A 35 12.28 14.15 -9.79
CA HIS A 35 13.37 13.56 -10.56
C HIS A 35 14.71 14.27 -10.37
N ASP A 36 14.70 15.60 -10.38
CA ASP A 36 15.91 16.41 -10.21
C ASP A 36 16.54 16.28 -8.82
N GLU A 37 15.70 16.12 -7.80
CA GLU A 37 16.15 15.88 -6.43
C GLU A 37 16.72 14.46 -6.28
N LEU A 38 16.08 13.49 -6.92
CA LEU A 38 16.54 12.11 -6.94
C LEU A 38 17.94 11.98 -7.57
N ILE A 39 18.21 12.71 -8.67
CA ILE A 39 19.53 12.77 -9.30
C ILE A 39 20.58 13.33 -8.34
N LYS A 40 20.27 14.39 -7.59
CA LYS A 40 21.18 14.98 -6.60
C LYS A 40 21.47 14.02 -5.48
N ILE A 41 20.47 13.30 -4.98
CA ILE A 41 20.64 12.28 -3.91
C ILE A 41 21.51 11.13 -4.42
N ARG A 42 21.30 10.63 -5.63
CA ARG A 42 22.15 9.59 -6.25
C ARG A 42 23.60 10.05 -6.37
N ALA A 43 23.81 11.26 -6.88
CA ALA A 43 25.14 11.84 -7.01
C ALA A 43 25.86 12.02 -5.66
N TYR A 44 25.13 12.39 -4.62
CA TYR A 44 25.65 12.52 -3.28
C TYR A 44 26.03 11.14 -2.68
N LEU A 45 25.15 10.15 -2.79
CA LEU A 45 25.41 8.80 -2.29
C LEU A 45 26.60 8.15 -2.97
N ASN A 46 26.75 8.32 -4.28
CA ASN A 46 27.91 7.80 -5.02
C ASN A 46 29.26 8.34 -4.53
N LYS A 47 29.28 9.50 -3.88
CA LYS A 47 30.48 10.06 -3.24
C LYS A 47 30.77 9.47 -1.86
N LEU A 48 29.78 8.87 -1.22
CA LEU A 48 29.89 8.29 0.11
C LEU A 48 30.19 6.78 0.10
N LEU A 49 29.92 6.12 -1.02
CA LEU A 49 30.15 4.68 -1.16
C LEU A 49 31.64 4.37 -1.25
N PHE A 50 32.04 3.31 -0.55
CA PHE A 50 33.39 2.77 -0.66
C PHE A 50 33.59 2.01 -1.96
N ALA A 51 34.84 1.84 -2.37
CA ALA A 51 35.18 1.06 -3.56
C ALA A 51 34.57 -0.37 -3.47
N GLY A 52 33.87 -0.77 -4.50
CA GLY A 52 33.19 -2.08 -4.58
C GLY A 52 31.80 -2.14 -3.97
N GLN A 53 31.27 -1.03 -3.42
CA GLN A 53 29.88 -0.95 -3.00
C GLN A 53 29.05 -0.27 -4.09
N HIS A 54 27.87 -0.84 -4.34
CA HIS A 54 26.89 -0.28 -5.27
C HIS A 54 25.58 -0.02 -4.54
N ALA A 55 25.03 1.18 -4.68
CA ALA A 55 23.73 1.52 -4.15
C ALA A 55 22.84 2.09 -5.26
N THR A 56 21.67 1.52 -5.41
CA THR A 56 20.63 2.05 -6.28
C THR A 56 19.58 2.75 -5.42
N VAL A 57 19.34 4.02 -5.71
CA VAL A 57 18.29 4.81 -5.04
C VAL A 57 17.06 4.84 -5.91
N VAL A 58 15.94 4.42 -5.36
CA VAL A 58 14.65 4.40 -6.03
C VAL A 58 13.63 5.21 -5.25
N SER A 59 12.78 5.94 -5.98
CA SER A 59 11.61 6.61 -5.44
C SER A 59 10.46 6.32 -6.38
N ARG A 60 9.43 5.63 -5.88
CA ARG A 60 8.31 5.11 -6.68
C ARG A 60 7.02 5.80 -6.25
N LEU A 61 6.02 5.76 -7.11
CA LEU A 61 4.65 6.08 -6.72
C LEU A 61 4.20 5.16 -5.59
N GLY A 62 3.45 5.71 -4.62
CA GLY A 62 2.90 4.94 -3.52
C GLY A 62 1.97 3.84 -4.03
N ASP A 63 2.10 2.66 -3.45
CA ASP A 63 1.22 1.55 -3.76
C ASP A 63 -0.20 1.85 -3.28
N VAL A 64 -1.21 1.35 -3.97
CA VAL A 64 -2.62 1.61 -3.66
C VAL A 64 -3.26 0.36 -3.06
N LEU A 65 -3.83 0.50 -1.87
CA LEU A 65 -4.57 -0.56 -1.18
C LEU A 65 -6.05 -0.49 -1.56
N ILE A 66 -6.61 -1.62 -1.97
CA ILE A 66 -8.00 -1.73 -2.42
C ILE A 66 -8.71 -2.85 -1.63
N PRO A 67 -9.36 -2.51 -0.50
CA PRO A 67 -10.19 -3.47 0.21
C PRO A 67 -11.55 -3.63 -0.50
N ARG A 68 -11.88 -4.86 -0.90
CA ARG A 68 -13.18 -5.26 -1.45
C ARG A 68 -13.85 -6.22 -0.49
N VAL A 69 -14.68 -5.68 0.37
CA VAL A 69 -15.30 -6.42 1.47
C VAL A 69 -16.80 -6.11 1.54
N THR A 70 -17.56 -7.04 2.10
CA THR A 70 -18.95 -6.77 2.50
C THR A 70 -18.93 -6.28 3.94
N VAL A 71 -19.51 -5.11 4.17
CA VAL A 71 -19.62 -4.53 5.51
C VAL A 71 -21.08 -4.60 5.97
N TYR A 72 -21.30 -5.13 7.16
CA TYR A 72 -22.56 -5.06 7.89
C TYR A 72 -22.47 -3.93 8.90
N TYR A 73 -23.48 -3.08 8.94
CA TYR A 73 -23.49 -1.89 9.78
C TYR A 73 -24.85 -1.66 10.45
N ASP A 74 -24.88 -0.81 11.46
CA ASP A 74 -26.11 -0.44 12.15
C ASP A 74 -27.05 0.32 11.21
N GLY A 75 -28.23 -0.23 10.95
CA GLY A 75 -29.24 0.37 10.08
C GLY A 75 -29.84 1.68 10.58
N ALA A 76 -29.49 2.12 11.80
CA ALA A 76 -29.91 3.42 12.33
C ALA A 76 -29.06 4.60 11.78
N VAL A 77 -27.91 4.32 11.17
CA VAL A 77 -27.01 5.32 10.56
C VAL A 77 -27.03 5.25 9.05
N SER A 78 -26.63 6.35 8.40
CA SER A 78 -26.53 6.41 6.96
C SER A 78 -25.32 5.65 6.43
N GLU A 79 -25.43 5.06 5.24
CA GLU A 79 -24.32 4.41 4.55
C GLU A 79 -23.13 5.37 4.34
N ASP A 80 -23.39 6.64 4.05
CA ASP A 80 -22.37 7.67 3.86
C ASP A 80 -21.55 7.93 5.12
N GLU A 81 -22.17 7.90 6.28
CA GLU A 81 -21.51 8.07 7.57
C GLU A 81 -20.60 6.87 7.87
N VAL A 82 -21.11 5.66 7.69
CA VAL A 82 -20.31 4.44 7.86
C VAL A 82 -19.12 4.41 6.90
N TYR A 83 -19.34 4.80 5.64
CA TYR A 83 -18.27 4.91 4.65
C TYR A 83 -17.18 5.87 5.12
N THR A 84 -17.57 7.06 5.59
CA THR A 84 -16.63 8.07 6.09
C THR A 84 -15.83 7.55 7.30
N ASN A 85 -16.46 6.82 8.20
CA ASN A 85 -15.81 6.24 9.37
C ASN A 85 -14.77 5.19 8.96
N ILE A 86 -15.09 4.34 7.98
CA ILE A 86 -14.15 3.35 7.45
C ILE A 86 -12.99 4.02 6.71
N GLU A 87 -13.28 5.04 5.91
CA GLU A 87 -12.24 5.80 5.20
C GLU A 87 -11.26 6.44 6.20
N ASN A 88 -11.77 7.06 7.26
CA ASN A 88 -10.94 7.63 8.32
C ASN A 88 -10.11 6.57 9.04
N ALA A 89 -10.70 5.41 9.35
CA ALA A 89 -9.98 4.31 9.96
C ALA A 89 -8.85 3.78 9.05
N LEU A 90 -9.09 3.65 7.75
CA LEU A 90 -8.07 3.25 6.78
C LEU A 90 -6.97 4.30 6.62
N LYS A 91 -7.31 5.60 6.63
CA LYS A 91 -6.32 6.69 6.64
C LYS A 91 -5.43 6.63 7.87
N GLU A 92 -6.02 6.43 9.04
CA GLU A 92 -5.26 6.26 10.28
C GLU A 92 -4.38 5.00 10.25
N PHE A 93 -4.89 3.90 9.73
CA PHE A 93 -4.11 2.67 9.54
C PHE A 93 -2.88 2.92 8.65
N ILE A 94 -3.06 3.59 7.49
CA ILE A 94 -1.98 3.93 6.56
C ILE A 94 -0.98 4.88 7.22
N ALA A 95 -1.44 5.88 7.98
CA ALA A 95 -0.58 6.82 8.68
C ALA A 95 0.30 6.17 9.75
N ASN A 96 -0.20 5.10 10.36
CA ASN A 96 0.52 4.32 11.37
C ASN A 96 1.42 3.22 10.80
N LEU A 97 1.42 3.02 9.48
CA LEU A 97 2.35 2.07 8.84
C LEU A 97 3.77 2.64 8.80
N ASP A 98 4.72 1.84 9.25
CA ASP A 98 6.12 2.16 9.07
C ASP A 98 6.50 2.18 7.58
N PHE A 99 7.43 3.04 7.23
CA PHE A 99 8.03 3.02 5.89
C PHE A 99 8.70 1.67 5.62
N ASN A 100 8.37 1.05 4.49
CA ASN A 100 8.71 -0.34 4.14
C ASN A 100 8.15 -1.39 5.13
N GLY A 101 7.11 -1.03 5.87
CA GLY A 101 6.38 -1.92 6.76
C GLY A 101 5.57 -2.97 6.00
N VAL A 102 5.24 -4.06 6.69
CA VAL A 102 4.45 -5.16 6.13
C VAL A 102 2.97 -4.88 6.28
N VAL A 103 2.22 -4.93 5.20
CA VAL A 103 0.75 -4.83 5.20
C VAL A 103 0.16 -6.23 5.31
N TYR A 104 -0.51 -6.51 6.41
CA TYR A 104 -1.23 -7.77 6.62
C TYR A 104 -2.70 -7.60 6.25
N ALA A 105 -3.23 -8.49 5.41
CA ALA A 105 -4.63 -8.47 5.01
C ALA A 105 -5.58 -8.48 6.23
N GLN A 106 -5.27 -9.31 7.25
CA GLN A 106 -6.06 -9.39 8.46
C GLN A 106 -6.09 -8.07 9.25
N LYS A 107 -4.96 -7.34 9.32
CA LYS A 107 -4.94 -6.03 10.00
C LYS A 107 -5.79 -4.98 9.29
N VAL A 108 -5.88 -5.05 7.96
CA VAL A 108 -6.78 -4.18 7.19
C VAL A 108 -8.24 -4.49 7.51
N LEU A 109 -8.61 -5.78 7.57
CA LEU A 109 -9.95 -6.20 7.98
C LEU A 109 -10.28 -5.76 9.41
N ASP A 110 -9.36 -5.99 10.35
CA ASP A 110 -9.52 -5.60 11.75
C ASP A 110 -9.69 -4.08 11.89
N CYS A 111 -9.03 -3.31 11.04
CA CYS A 111 -9.17 -1.85 11.00
C CYS A 111 -10.57 -1.46 10.55
N ILE A 112 -11.09 -2.06 9.46
CA ILE A 112 -12.44 -1.79 8.95
C ILE A 112 -13.48 -2.21 9.99
N GLN A 113 -13.31 -3.37 10.62
CA GLN A 113 -14.24 -3.89 11.62
C GLN A 113 -14.32 -3.03 12.89
N LYS A 114 -13.26 -2.29 13.21
CA LYS A 114 -13.22 -1.37 14.36
C LYS A 114 -13.78 0.01 14.05
N ALA A 115 -14.10 0.30 12.80
CA ALA A 115 -14.69 1.59 12.44
C ALA A 115 -16.07 1.73 13.09
N GLU A 116 -16.42 2.96 13.46
CA GLU A 116 -17.67 3.26 14.15
C GLU A 116 -18.87 2.85 13.29
N HIS A 117 -19.89 2.27 13.94
CA HIS A 117 -21.11 1.71 13.33
C HIS A 117 -20.92 0.49 12.44
N VAL A 118 -19.73 -0.07 12.31
CA VAL A 118 -19.49 -1.35 11.65
C VAL A 118 -19.78 -2.48 12.64
N THR A 119 -20.67 -3.40 12.25
CA THR A 119 -21.05 -4.56 13.06
C THR A 119 -20.21 -5.78 12.70
N ASP A 120 -19.99 -6.02 11.41
CA ASP A 120 -19.20 -7.15 10.92
C ASP A 120 -18.61 -6.87 9.53
N VAL A 121 -17.52 -7.57 9.22
CA VAL A 121 -16.84 -7.49 7.92
C VAL A 121 -16.67 -8.89 7.36
N PHE A 122 -17.14 -9.12 6.15
CA PHE A 122 -17.11 -10.41 5.51
C PHE A 122 -16.41 -10.36 4.16
N ILE A 123 -15.59 -11.39 3.88
CA ILE A 123 -15.02 -11.64 2.55
C ILE A 123 -15.63 -12.92 2.01
N SER A 124 -16.32 -12.83 0.89
CA SER A 124 -16.86 -14.01 0.21
C SER A 124 -15.73 -14.92 -0.27
N SER A 125 -15.86 -16.20 0.01
CA SER A 125 -14.96 -17.24 -0.50
C SER A 125 -15.28 -17.69 -1.93
N LYS A 126 -16.39 -17.19 -2.52
CA LYS A 126 -16.78 -17.53 -3.88
C LYS A 126 -15.83 -16.88 -4.88
N ALA A 127 -15.28 -17.66 -5.80
CA ALA A 127 -14.36 -17.18 -6.84
C ALA A 127 -15.00 -16.13 -7.79
N THR A 128 -16.33 -16.08 -7.85
CA THR A 128 -17.08 -15.09 -8.63
C THR A 128 -17.18 -13.72 -7.98
N ASP A 129 -17.00 -13.66 -6.65
CA ASP A 129 -17.24 -12.44 -5.88
C ASP A 129 -15.91 -11.73 -5.66
N LEU A 130 -15.17 -11.33 -6.56
CA LEU A 130 -13.88 -10.64 -6.54
C LEU A 130 -13.56 -9.85 -5.22
N GLN A 131 -13.89 -10.47 -4.07
CA GLN A 131 -13.69 -9.90 -2.74
C GLN A 131 -12.33 -10.30 -2.16
N GLY A 132 -11.76 -9.41 -1.38
CA GLY A 132 -10.46 -9.58 -0.75
C GLY A 132 -9.77 -8.26 -0.51
N ILE A 133 -8.57 -8.32 0.00
CA ILE A 133 -7.70 -7.16 0.08
C ILE A 133 -6.74 -7.21 -1.09
N PHE A 134 -6.73 -6.17 -1.90
CA PHE A 134 -5.90 -6.07 -3.10
C PHE A 134 -4.91 -4.92 -2.97
N ILE A 135 -3.84 -4.98 -3.76
CA ILE A 135 -2.83 -3.93 -3.88
C ILE A 135 -2.47 -3.72 -5.34
N VAL A 136 -2.31 -2.48 -5.73
CA VAL A 136 -1.69 -2.08 -7.00
C VAL A 136 -0.30 -1.55 -6.70
N GLN A 137 0.71 -2.13 -7.34
CA GLN A 137 2.11 -1.77 -7.14
C GLN A 137 2.69 -1.13 -8.40
N TYR A 138 3.67 -0.25 -8.21
CA TYR A 138 4.31 0.47 -9.31
C TYR A 138 5.81 0.13 -9.39
N ASN A 139 6.35 0.12 -10.63
CA ASN A 139 7.77 -0.04 -10.90
C ASN A 139 8.51 1.32 -10.88
N ASP A 140 9.80 1.30 -11.21
CA ASP A 140 10.65 2.50 -11.22
C ASP A 140 10.24 3.55 -12.28
N ASP A 141 9.53 3.13 -13.33
CA ASP A 141 9.02 3.98 -14.41
C ASP A 141 7.57 4.44 -14.14
N ASN A 142 7.05 4.20 -12.93
CA ASN A 142 5.67 4.47 -12.54
C ASN A 142 4.60 3.70 -13.34
N ASN A 143 4.99 2.61 -13.99
CA ASN A 143 4.04 1.70 -14.60
C ASN A 143 3.51 0.69 -13.56
N ILE A 144 2.25 0.30 -13.73
CA ILE A 144 1.65 -0.72 -12.88
C ILE A 144 2.36 -2.06 -13.10
N ILE A 145 2.66 -2.76 -12.01
CA ILE A 145 3.23 -4.11 -12.05
C ILE A 145 2.08 -5.10 -12.19
N GLU A 146 2.00 -5.73 -13.35
CA GLU A 146 1.06 -6.83 -13.58
C GLU A 146 1.66 -8.16 -13.09
N LYS A 147 0.86 -8.94 -12.36
CA LYS A 147 1.19 -10.33 -12.01
C LYS A 147 0.07 -11.24 -12.48
N SER A 148 0.44 -12.28 -13.22
CA SER A 148 -0.51 -13.26 -13.78
C SER A 148 -1.64 -12.61 -14.61
N GLY A 149 -1.33 -11.51 -15.32
CA GLY A 149 -2.30 -10.78 -16.15
C GLY A 149 -3.29 -9.89 -15.38
N SER A 150 -3.03 -9.67 -14.09
CA SER A 150 -3.86 -8.76 -13.27
C SER A 150 -3.03 -7.57 -12.77
N VAL A 151 -3.60 -6.38 -12.88
CA VAL A 151 -3.05 -5.14 -12.31
C VAL A 151 -3.23 -5.08 -10.80
N GLU A 152 -4.29 -5.69 -10.30
CA GLU A 152 -4.58 -5.80 -8.88
C GLU A 152 -4.11 -7.16 -8.37
N GLN A 153 -3.30 -7.13 -7.34
CA GLN A 153 -2.75 -8.33 -6.72
C GLN A 153 -3.46 -8.58 -5.40
N ARG A 154 -4.07 -9.75 -5.26
CA ARG A 154 -4.69 -10.15 -4.00
C ARG A 154 -3.62 -10.37 -2.94
N ILE A 155 -3.84 -9.80 -1.76
CA ILE A 155 -3.01 -10.02 -0.59
C ILE A 155 -3.56 -11.26 0.13
N GLU A 156 -2.89 -12.41 -0.04
CA GLU A 156 -3.31 -13.65 0.63
C GLU A 156 -3.09 -13.58 2.14
N ARG A 157 -1.94 -13.13 2.57
CA ARG A 157 -1.58 -12.99 3.97
C ARG A 157 -0.96 -11.65 4.28
N TYR A 158 0.08 -11.30 3.55
CA TYR A 158 0.79 -10.03 3.69
C TYR A 158 1.45 -9.61 2.39
N VAL A 159 1.80 -8.33 2.30
CA VAL A 159 2.59 -7.76 1.23
C VAL A 159 3.54 -6.70 1.79
N VAL A 160 4.70 -6.57 1.18
CA VAL A 160 5.59 -5.43 1.41
C VAL A 160 5.38 -4.46 0.24
N PRO A 161 5.03 -3.19 0.51
CA PRO A 161 4.86 -2.20 -0.53
C PRO A 161 6.13 -2.04 -1.38
N ASN A 162 5.98 -2.06 -2.70
CA ASN A 162 7.11 -1.92 -3.61
C ASN A 162 7.74 -0.52 -3.55
N SER A 163 6.91 0.49 -3.33
CA SER A 163 7.32 1.88 -3.09
C SER A 163 7.89 2.12 -1.69
N GLY A 164 7.60 1.23 -0.74
CA GLY A 164 7.89 1.39 0.69
C GLY A 164 6.77 2.05 1.49
N TYR A 165 5.67 2.48 0.85
CA TYR A 165 4.53 3.11 1.50
C TYR A 165 3.23 2.88 0.72
N ILE A 166 2.12 2.99 1.42
CA ILE A 166 0.79 2.99 0.81
C ILE A 166 0.37 4.45 0.59
N LYS A 167 -0.06 4.77 -0.63
CA LYS A 167 -0.67 6.04 -0.95
C LYS A 167 -2.15 5.96 -0.62
N GLU A 168 -2.68 7.01 -0.03
CA GLU A 168 -4.12 7.18 0.08
C GLU A 168 -4.74 7.16 -1.32
N SER A 169 -5.76 6.33 -1.53
CA SER A 169 -6.47 6.32 -2.79
C SER A 169 -7.22 7.64 -2.94
N THR A 170 -6.88 8.39 -3.96
CA THR A 170 -7.58 9.63 -4.33
C THR A 170 -8.81 9.35 -5.19
N GLY A 171 -9.28 8.11 -5.24
CA GLY A 171 -10.48 7.72 -5.96
C GLY A 171 -11.69 8.47 -5.42
N THR A 172 -12.33 9.26 -6.27
CA THR A 172 -13.52 10.06 -5.95
C THR A 172 -14.81 9.22 -5.93
N GLY A 173 -14.71 7.89 -5.92
CA GLY A 173 -15.85 6.99 -6.04
C GLY A 173 -15.97 6.01 -4.88
N LYS A 174 -17.12 5.99 -4.24
CA LYS A 174 -17.57 4.90 -3.37
C LYS A 174 -17.43 3.52 -4.03
N GLU A 175 -17.38 3.49 -5.36
CA GLU A 175 -17.37 2.28 -6.18
C GLU A 175 -15.96 1.70 -6.41
N GLU A 176 -14.89 2.49 -6.28
CA GLU A 176 -13.52 2.01 -6.60
C GLU A 176 -12.78 1.40 -5.41
N ASN A 177 -13.09 1.80 -4.17
CA ASN A 177 -12.33 1.41 -2.98
C ASN A 177 -13.05 0.48 -2.00
N LEU A 178 -14.40 0.49 -1.98
CA LEU A 178 -15.21 -0.32 -1.09
C LEU A 178 -16.45 -0.78 -1.87
N GLN A 179 -16.46 -1.99 -2.36
CA GLN A 179 -17.43 -2.41 -3.38
C GLN A 179 -18.70 -3.08 -2.87
N THR A 180 -18.95 -3.33 -1.62
CA THR A 180 -20.24 -3.93 -1.25
C THR A 180 -20.62 -3.59 0.18
N TRP A 181 -21.67 -2.81 0.30
CA TRP A 181 -22.27 -2.45 1.59
C TRP A 181 -23.62 -3.19 1.75
N ARG A 182 -23.87 -3.70 2.93
CA ARG A 182 -25.21 -4.21 3.32
C ARG A 182 -25.48 -3.80 4.75
N SER A 183 -26.67 -3.18 4.97
CA SER A 183 -27.15 -2.96 6.33
C SER A 183 -27.42 -4.29 7.02
N ALA A 184 -27.06 -4.40 8.28
CA ALA A 184 -27.57 -5.45 9.16
C ALA A 184 -29.01 -5.07 9.50
N ILE A 185 -29.99 -5.94 9.18
CA ILE A 185 -31.40 -5.80 9.60
C ILE A 185 -31.52 -6.44 10.97
#